data_4607ca77bf3d0fdae4802f54875f6d2a
#
_entry.id   4607ca77bf3d0fdae4802f54875f6d2a
#
_cell.length_a   1.000
_cell.length_b   1.000
_cell.length_c   1.000
_cell.angle_alpha   90.00
_cell.angle_beta   90.00
_cell.angle_gamma   90.00
#
_symmetry.space_group_name_H-M   'P 1'
#
loop_
_entity.id
_entity.type
_entity.pdbx_description
1 polymer ?
#
loop_
_entity_poly.entity_id
_entity_poly.type
_entity_poly.pdbx_seq_one_letter_code
_entity_poly.pdbx_strand_id
1 'polypeptide(L)'
;MNRRNFFILASTLSFIRPAFAAEPWLTELWDGGRQGDDFIGLLHVGLADGWKTYWRVPGEAGIPPQIDVKGENVASFRVDFPLPQRIVDVSGEAIGYHHEAAFIIHVKAKDATKPVAVDVSAFYGVCKDICRPAKFAISATLGVEQAHAGDVVKWQALIPKPDQFATDPDMVDGYLILKMMKPVDDIFVEGPEQLYFRKPEFNGTTARLKIDGLKPGEKLMGVDLRLTATASGLGLEQKVMLA
;
A
#
# COMPACT_ATOMS: atom_id res chain seq x y z
N MET A 1 -52.28 -65.64 1.73
CA MET A 1 -51.12 -64.99 2.45
C MET A 1 -50.52 -63.96 1.53
N ASN A 2 -50.89 -62.68 1.67
CA ASN A 2 -50.44 -61.60 0.81
C ASN A 2 -49.33 -60.83 1.52
N ARG A 3 -48.12 -60.88 0.99
CA ARG A 3 -46.98 -60.02 1.44
C ARG A 3 -47.05 -58.69 0.69
N ARG A 4 -47.40 -57.61 1.40
CA ARG A 4 -47.31 -56.23 0.92
C ARG A 4 -45.85 -55.73 1.07
N ASN A 5 -45.20 -55.52 -0.06
CA ASN A 5 -43.90 -54.84 -0.09
C ASN A 5 -44.11 -53.35 0.12
N PHE A 6 -43.57 -52.83 1.20
CA PHE A 6 -43.54 -51.40 1.48
C PHE A 6 -42.21 -50.85 0.91
N PHE A 7 -42.29 -50.06 -0.16
CA PHE A 7 -41.17 -49.30 -0.67
C PHE A 7 -41.05 -47.99 0.10
N ILE A 8 -39.97 -47.85 0.91
CA ILE A 8 -39.65 -46.58 1.57
C ILE A 8 -38.80 -45.77 0.56
N LEU A 9 -39.41 -44.69 0.04
CA LEU A 9 -38.71 -43.70 -0.78
C LEU A 9 -37.88 -42.80 0.16
N ALA A 10 -36.58 -42.99 0.23
CA ALA A 10 -35.68 -42.12 0.97
C ALA A 10 -35.43 -40.88 0.14
N SER A 11 -36.09 -39.76 0.48
CA SER A 11 -35.83 -38.44 -0.12
C SER A 11 -34.50 -37.91 0.43
N THR A 12 -33.47 -37.92 -0.38
CA THR A 12 -32.22 -37.23 -0.06
C THR A 12 -32.39 -35.73 -0.25
N LEU A 13 -32.58 -35.00 0.84
CA LEU A 13 -32.49 -33.54 0.85
C LEU A 13 -31.04 -33.14 0.60
N SER A 14 -30.72 -32.78 -0.64
CA SER A 14 -29.45 -32.14 -0.98
C SER A 14 -29.47 -30.70 -0.43
N PHE A 15 -28.80 -30.49 0.68
CA PHE A 15 -28.51 -29.12 1.15
C PHE A 15 -27.54 -28.46 0.18
N ILE A 16 -28.07 -27.60 -0.69
CA ILE A 16 -27.27 -26.68 -1.49
C ILE A 16 -26.68 -25.66 -0.51
N ARG A 17 -25.41 -25.87 -0.13
CA ARG A 17 -24.63 -24.84 0.56
C ARG A 17 -24.41 -23.70 -0.42
N PRO A 18 -24.80 -22.44 -0.09
CA PRO A 18 -24.41 -21.31 -0.92
C PRO A 18 -22.88 -21.30 -0.97
N ALA A 19 -22.34 -21.42 -2.18
CA ALA A 19 -20.91 -21.17 -2.40
C ALA A 19 -20.72 -19.67 -2.16
N PHE A 20 -20.20 -19.28 -1.01
CA PHE A 20 -19.65 -17.94 -0.84
C PHE A 20 -18.53 -17.82 -1.87
N ALA A 21 -18.67 -16.90 -2.82
CA ALA A 21 -17.57 -16.58 -3.72
C ALA A 21 -16.39 -16.16 -2.85
N ALA A 22 -15.24 -16.80 -3.09
CA ALA A 22 -14.01 -16.41 -2.39
C ALA A 22 -13.74 -14.92 -2.65
N GLU A 23 -13.27 -14.21 -1.61
CA GLU A 23 -12.87 -12.82 -1.79
C GLU A 23 -11.76 -12.75 -2.84
N PRO A 24 -11.77 -11.74 -3.73
CA PRO A 24 -10.77 -11.62 -4.78
C PRO A 24 -9.42 -11.09 -4.28
N TRP A 25 -9.21 -11.09 -2.98
CA TRP A 25 -7.93 -10.80 -2.34
C TRP A 25 -7.70 -11.72 -1.16
N LEU A 26 -6.42 -11.93 -0.85
CA LEU A 26 -5.94 -12.62 0.34
C LEU A 26 -5.01 -11.69 1.10
N THR A 27 -5.18 -11.60 2.42
CA THR A 27 -4.29 -10.82 3.28
C THR A 27 -3.67 -11.74 4.31
N GLU A 28 -2.36 -11.66 4.44
CA GLU A 28 -1.57 -12.48 5.35
C GLU A 28 -0.54 -11.62 6.08
N LEU A 29 -0.19 -11.99 7.29
CA LEU A 29 0.94 -11.43 8.01
C LEU A 29 2.02 -12.50 8.13
N TRP A 30 3.17 -12.24 7.53
CA TRP A 30 4.32 -13.12 7.56
C TRP A 30 5.37 -12.62 8.55
N ASP A 31 5.95 -13.53 9.35
CA ASP A 31 7.10 -13.23 10.18
C ASP A 31 8.36 -13.16 9.31
N GLY A 32 8.96 -11.99 9.21
CA GLY A 32 10.19 -11.72 8.48
C GLY A 32 11.46 -11.84 9.33
N GLY A 33 11.30 -12.26 10.59
CA GLY A 33 12.41 -12.40 11.52
C GLY A 33 12.88 -11.06 12.10
N ARG A 34 14.20 -10.90 12.23
CA ARG A 34 14.82 -9.70 12.83
C ARG A 34 15.83 -9.07 11.87
N GLN A 35 15.87 -7.74 11.88
CA GLN A 35 16.89 -6.96 11.19
C GLN A 35 17.43 -5.88 12.16
N GLY A 36 18.64 -6.11 12.68
CA GLY A 36 19.19 -5.30 13.76
C GLY A 36 18.28 -5.36 14.99
N ASP A 37 17.80 -4.21 15.45
CA ASP A 37 16.91 -4.08 16.60
C ASP A 37 15.42 -4.18 16.24
N ASP A 38 15.08 -4.20 14.93
CA ASP A 38 13.70 -4.25 14.47
C ASP A 38 13.23 -5.71 14.26
N PHE A 39 12.03 -6.01 14.71
CA PHE A 39 11.27 -7.20 14.33
C PHE A 39 10.46 -6.88 13.09
N ILE A 40 10.51 -7.77 12.10
CA ILE A 40 9.96 -7.52 10.76
C ILE A 40 8.70 -8.35 10.56
N GLY A 41 7.61 -7.67 10.25
CA GLY A 41 6.39 -8.28 9.72
C GLY A 41 6.17 -7.83 8.27
N LEU A 42 5.67 -8.73 7.41
CA LEU A 42 5.18 -8.37 6.09
C LEU A 42 3.67 -8.55 6.06
N LEU A 43 2.94 -7.46 5.91
CA LEU A 43 1.52 -7.50 5.59
C LEU A 43 1.37 -7.66 4.07
N HIS A 44 1.21 -8.91 3.63
CA HIS A 44 1.07 -9.28 2.24
C HIS A 44 -0.41 -9.24 1.82
N VAL A 45 -0.69 -8.62 0.68
CA VAL A 45 -2.01 -8.55 0.05
C VAL A 45 -1.88 -9.11 -1.37
N GLY A 46 -2.38 -10.32 -1.57
CA GLY A 46 -2.51 -10.93 -2.90
C GLY A 46 -3.84 -10.53 -3.54
N LEU A 47 -3.85 -10.18 -4.81
CA LEU A 47 -5.00 -9.68 -5.56
C LEU A 47 -5.27 -10.57 -6.77
N ALA A 48 -6.54 -10.88 -7.02
CA ALA A 48 -6.96 -11.55 -8.26
C ALA A 48 -6.76 -10.62 -9.48
N ASP A 49 -6.72 -11.20 -10.67
CA ASP A 49 -6.52 -10.46 -11.91
C ASP A 49 -7.52 -9.32 -12.12
N GLY A 50 -6.99 -8.17 -12.46
CA GLY A 50 -7.74 -6.93 -12.66
C GLY A 50 -8.14 -6.20 -11.38
N TRP A 51 -7.79 -6.73 -10.19
CA TRP A 51 -7.94 -6.03 -8.94
C TRP A 51 -6.70 -5.20 -8.61
N LYS A 52 -6.92 -4.09 -7.87
CA LYS A 52 -5.87 -3.17 -7.39
C LYS A 52 -6.09 -2.83 -5.93
N THR A 53 -5.00 -2.50 -5.25
CA THR A 53 -5.03 -1.82 -3.94
C THR A 53 -4.19 -0.56 -4.01
N TYR A 54 -4.21 0.24 -2.97
CA TYR A 54 -3.74 1.61 -3.01
C TYR A 54 -2.44 1.83 -2.24
N TRP A 55 -1.68 2.80 -2.69
CA TRP A 55 -0.56 3.35 -1.96
C TRP A 55 -1.04 4.31 -0.87
N ARG A 56 -0.14 4.81 -0.01
CA ARG A 56 -0.44 5.75 1.08
C ARG A 56 -1.04 7.08 0.59
N VAL A 57 -0.78 7.46 -0.67
CA VAL A 57 -1.48 8.53 -1.39
C VAL A 57 -2.17 7.91 -2.59
N PRO A 58 -3.46 7.61 -2.51
CA PRO A 58 -4.13 6.70 -3.43
C PRO A 58 -4.53 7.32 -4.77
N GLY A 59 -4.40 8.63 -4.93
CA GLY A 59 -4.96 9.36 -6.05
C GLY A 59 -6.37 9.90 -5.75
N GLU A 60 -7.17 10.18 -6.79
CA GLU A 60 -8.43 10.91 -6.65
C GLU A 60 -9.52 10.18 -5.86
N ALA A 61 -9.58 8.86 -5.94
CA ALA A 61 -10.73 8.08 -5.46
C ALA A 61 -10.35 6.78 -4.74
N GLY A 62 -9.16 6.73 -4.13
CA GLY A 62 -8.69 5.53 -3.44
C GLY A 62 -8.95 5.54 -1.94
N ILE A 63 -8.90 4.37 -1.33
CA ILE A 63 -8.90 4.21 0.13
C ILE A 63 -7.47 3.78 0.53
N PRO A 64 -6.67 4.71 1.12
CA PRO A 64 -5.30 4.40 1.48
C PRO A 64 -5.23 3.37 2.60
N PRO A 65 -4.19 2.51 2.63
CA PRO A 65 -3.99 1.57 3.72
C PRO A 65 -3.74 2.29 5.05
N GLN A 66 -4.54 1.94 6.04
CA GLN A 66 -4.35 2.31 7.44
C GLN A 66 -3.94 1.04 8.19
N ILE A 67 -2.74 1.02 8.72
CA ILE A 67 -2.16 -0.13 9.41
C ILE A 67 -1.82 0.29 10.83
N ASP A 68 -2.31 -0.46 11.81
CA ASP A 68 -2.02 -0.25 13.23
C ASP A 68 -1.42 -1.53 13.83
N VAL A 69 -0.48 -1.37 14.75
CA VAL A 69 0.22 -2.47 15.42
C VAL A 69 0.24 -2.22 16.92
N LYS A 70 -0.30 -3.14 17.67
CA LYS A 70 -0.34 -3.11 19.14
C LYS A 70 0.31 -4.36 19.71
N GLY A 71 0.70 -4.28 20.97
CA GLY A 71 1.25 -5.41 21.73
C GLY A 71 1.91 -4.93 23.01
N GLU A 72 1.95 -5.79 24.01
CA GLU A 72 2.52 -5.42 25.34
C GLU A 72 4.00 -5.03 25.20
N ASN A 73 4.78 -5.78 24.40
CA ASN A 73 6.20 -5.55 24.16
C ASN A 73 6.49 -4.60 22.99
N VAL A 74 5.48 -3.99 22.37
CA VAL A 74 5.66 -3.00 21.29
C VAL A 74 5.99 -1.64 21.88
N ALA A 75 7.15 -1.08 21.54
CA ALA A 75 7.54 0.29 21.88
C ALA A 75 7.09 1.28 20.80
N SER A 76 7.35 0.95 19.54
CA SER A 76 6.92 1.74 18.38
C SER A 76 6.90 0.86 17.13
N PHE A 77 6.25 1.34 16.09
CA PHE A 77 6.30 0.71 14.77
C PHE A 77 6.39 1.76 13.67
N ARG A 78 6.85 1.34 12.48
CA ARG A 78 6.75 2.08 11.23
C ARG A 78 6.38 1.12 10.11
N VAL A 79 5.78 1.64 9.05
CA VAL A 79 5.41 0.86 7.87
C VAL A 79 6.10 1.45 6.65
N ASP A 80 6.85 0.62 5.95
CA ASP A 80 7.46 0.98 4.68
C ASP A 80 6.57 0.48 3.54
N PHE A 81 6.30 1.37 2.60
CA PHE A 81 5.48 1.13 1.42
C PHE A 81 6.37 0.91 0.21
N PRO A 82 6.19 -0.18 -0.56
CA PRO A 82 6.94 -0.37 -1.79
C PRO A 82 6.64 0.73 -2.81
N LEU A 83 7.51 0.86 -3.80
CA LEU A 83 7.34 1.78 -4.91
C LEU A 83 5.98 1.53 -5.59
N PRO A 84 5.10 2.54 -5.69
CA PRO A 84 3.80 2.38 -6.32
C PRO A 84 3.87 2.44 -7.83
N GLN A 85 2.75 2.11 -8.46
CA GLN A 85 2.50 2.31 -9.88
C GLN A 85 1.35 3.30 -10.06
N ARG A 86 1.40 4.06 -11.16
CA ARG A 86 0.25 4.85 -11.60
C ARG A 86 -0.64 3.96 -12.45
N ILE A 87 -1.89 3.82 -12.03
CA ILE A 87 -2.89 2.94 -12.61
C ILE A 87 -3.96 3.83 -13.23
N VAL A 88 -4.14 3.72 -14.55
CA VAL A 88 -5.19 4.46 -15.26
C VAL A 88 -6.17 3.46 -15.83
N ASP A 89 -7.42 3.54 -15.40
CA ASP A 89 -8.52 2.71 -15.89
C ASP A 89 -9.82 3.51 -16.02
N VAL A 90 -10.94 2.83 -16.26
CA VAL A 90 -12.25 3.46 -16.43
C VAL A 90 -12.75 4.22 -15.20
N SER A 91 -12.20 3.94 -14.02
CA SER A 91 -12.53 4.63 -12.76
C SER A 91 -11.67 5.88 -12.49
N GLY A 92 -10.71 6.17 -13.36
CA GLY A 92 -9.81 7.32 -13.25
C GLY A 92 -8.36 6.92 -12.98
N GLU A 93 -7.59 7.87 -12.47
CA GLU A 93 -6.19 7.68 -12.11
C GLU A 93 -6.07 7.31 -10.63
N ALA A 94 -5.36 6.23 -10.35
CA ALA A 94 -5.04 5.78 -9.00
C ALA A 94 -3.53 5.54 -8.86
N ILE A 95 -3.04 5.60 -7.63
CA ILE A 95 -1.67 5.26 -7.27
C ILE A 95 -1.72 4.06 -6.33
N GLY A 96 -1.09 2.96 -6.72
CA GLY A 96 -1.22 1.71 -5.97
C GLY A 96 -0.50 0.52 -6.60
N TYR A 97 -1.10 -0.65 -6.46
CA TYR A 97 -0.49 -1.93 -6.80
C TYR A 97 -1.49 -2.85 -7.50
N HIS A 98 -1.01 -3.61 -8.49
CA HIS A 98 -1.69 -4.74 -9.08
C HIS A 98 -1.08 -6.06 -8.59
N HIS A 99 -1.82 -7.15 -8.68
CA HIS A 99 -1.42 -8.51 -8.38
C HIS A 99 -1.06 -8.75 -6.92
N GLU A 100 -0.12 -8.00 -6.37
CA GLU A 100 0.29 -8.11 -4.97
C GLU A 100 0.90 -6.82 -4.44
N ALA A 101 0.82 -6.64 -3.12
CA ALA A 101 1.56 -5.63 -2.37
C ALA A 101 2.02 -6.26 -1.05
N ALA A 102 3.21 -5.87 -0.56
CA ALA A 102 3.57 -6.18 0.81
C ALA A 102 4.10 -4.93 1.52
N PHE A 103 3.47 -4.61 2.62
CA PHE A 103 3.85 -3.50 3.48
C PHE A 103 4.78 -4.03 4.57
N ILE A 104 5.99 -3.47 4.65
CA ILE A 104 6.98 -3.94 5.63
C ILE A 104 6.75 -3.20 6.93
N ILE A 105 6.40 -3.96 7.97
CA ILE A 105 6.16 -3.46 9.31
C ILE A 105 7.45 -3.67 10.13
N HIS A 106 8.05 -2.58 10.58
CA HIS A 106 9.19 -2.59 11.49
C HIS A 106 8.69 -2.32 12.90
N VAL A 107 8.88 -3.26 13.79
CA VAL A 107 8.46 -3.16 15.19
C VAL A 107 9.68 -3.07 16.10
N LYS A 108 9.77 -2.00 16.86
CA LYS A 108 10.74 -1.89 17.98
C LYS A 108 10.12 -2.44 19.24
N ALA A 109 10.82 -3.37 19.89
CA ALA A 109 10.41 -3.93 21.15
C ALA A 109 10.83 -3.04 22.33
N LYS A 110 10.06 -3.07 23.44
CA LYS A 110 10.49 -2.53 24.72
C LYS A 110 11.61 -3.38 25.33
N ASP A 111 11.51 -4.70 25.18
CA ASP A 111 12.51 -5.69 25.53
C ASP A 111 12.89 -6.49 24.29
N ALA A 112 14.02 -6.13 23.67
CA ALA A 112 14.50 -6.74 22.44
C ALA A 112 15.05 -8.17 22.64
N THR A 113 15.15 -8.68 23.86
CA THR A 113 15.61 -10.04 24.15
C THR A 113 14.50 -11.08 23.96
N LYS A 114 13.24 -10.63 23.80
CA LYS A 114 12.06 -11.49 23.69
C LYS A 114 11.41 -11.31 22.30
N PRO A 115 10.77 -12.37 21.77
CA PRO A 115 9.88 -12.23 20.63
C PRO A 115 8.76 -11.22 20.92
N VAL A 116 8.20 -10.62 19.87
CA VAL A 116 7.16 -9.59 20.00
C VAL A 116 5.82 -10.13 19.55
N ALA A 117 4.92 -10.36 20.52
CA ALA A 117 3.52 -10.60 20.22
C ALA A 117 2.88 -9.28 19.75
N VAL A 118 2.24 -9.32 18.59
CA VAL A 118 1.59 -8.19 17.92
C VAL A 118 0.16 -8.50 17.57
N ASP A 119 -0.71 -7.49 17.72
CA ASP A 119 -2.04 -7.42 17.13
C ASP A 119 -1.96 -6.42 15.97
N VAL A 120 -2.00 -6.92 14.75
CA VAL A 120 -1.97 -6.09 13.54
C VAL A 120 -3.38 -5.94 13.01
N SER A 121 -3.81 -4.72 12.78
CA SER A 121 -5.06 -4.41 12.08
C SER A 121 -4.78 -3.53 10.88
N ALA A 122 -5.52 -3.78 9.78
CA ALA A 122 -5.43 -3.01 8.56
C ALA A 122 -6.81 -2.73 7.99
N PHE A 123 -6.97 -1.50 7.45
CA PHE A 123 -8.13 -1.09 6.66
C PHE A 123 -7.61 -0.47 5.36
N TYR A 124 -8.08 -0.95 4.22
CA TYR A 124 -7.61 -0.49 2.90
C TYR A 124 -8.67 -0.75 1.83
N GLY A 125 -8.52 -0.09 0.68
CA GLY A 125 -9.38 -0.32 -0.48
C GLY A 125 -8.86 -1.43 -1.38
N VAL A 126 -9.78 -2.26 -1.89
CA VAL A 126 -9.52 -3.21 -2.98
C VAL A 126 -10.54 -2.94 -4.09
N CYS A 127 -10.08 -2.64 -5.28
CA CYS A 127 -10.94 -2.17 -6.37
C CYS A 127 -10.69 -2.92 -7.66
N LYS A 128 -11.78 -3.15 -8.39
CA LYS A 128 -11.78 -3.46 -9.81
C LYS A 128 -12.68 -2.43 -10.50
N ASP A 129 -13.95 -2.72 -10.68
CA ASP A 129 -14.95 -1.77 -11.18
C ASP A 129 -15.59 -0.96 -10.05
N ILE A 130 -15.66 -1.55 -8.87
CA ILE A 130 -16.18 -0.95 -7.63
C ILE A 130 -15.16 -1.14 -6.52
N CYS A 131 -14.95 -0.08 -5.73
CA CYS A 131 -14.08 -0.14 -4.56
C CYS A 131 -14.79 -0.80 -3.38
N ARG A 132 -14.12 -1.80 -2.80
CA ARG A 132 -14.58 -2.53 -1.62
C ARG A 132 -13.62 -2.25 -0.47
N PRO A 133 -14.10 -1.81 0.68
CA PRO A 133 -13.26 -1.71 1.86
C PRO A 133 -12.93 -3.11 2.38
N ALA A 134 -11.64 -3.39 2.57
CA ALA A 134 -11.14 -4.59 3.19
C ALA A 134 -10.70 -4.30 4.63
N LYS A 135 -10.97 -5.24 5.53
CA LYS A 135 -10.52 -5.21 6.92
C LYS A 135 -9.77 -6.49 7.22
N PHE A 136 -8.66 -6.34 7.88
CA PHE A 136 -7.81 -7.44 8.32
C PHE A 136 -7.44 -7.24 9.79
N ALA A 137 -7.44 -8.30 10.57
CA ALA A 137 -6.94 -8.30 11.93
C ALA A 137 -6.37 -9.68 12.26
N ILE A 138 -5.16 -9.71 12.79
CA ILE A 138 -4.46 -10.93 13.17
C ILE A 138 -3.56 -10.68 14.38
N SER A 139 -3.50 -11.66 15.28
CA SER A 139 -2.48 -11.72 16.32
C SER A 139 -1.38 -12.70 15.89
N ALA A 140 -0.14 -12.28 16.00
CA ALA A 140 1.03 -13.08 15.62
C ALA A 140 2.20 -12.82 16.59
N THR A 141 3.23 -13.63 16.51
CA THR A 141 4.49 -13.40 17.21
C THR A 141 5.60 -13.24 16.18
N LEU A 142 6.27 -12.08 16.19
CA LEU A 142 7.39 -11.77 15.29
C LEU A 142 8.72 -12.17 15.93
N GLY A 143 9.67 -12.57 15.08
CA GLY A 143 11.03 -12.94 15.48
C GLY A 143 11.18 -14.37 15.95
N VAL A 144 10.22 -15.23 15.68
CA VAL A 144 10.27 -16.70 15.98
C VAL A 144 10.66 -17.53 14.76
N GLU A 145 10.23 -17.10 13.57
CA GLU A 145 10.46 -17.82 12.32
C GLU A 145 11.20 -16.91 11.34
N GLN A 146 11.88 -17.51 10.37
CA GLN A 146 12.54 -16.80 9.28
C GLN A 146 12.11 -17.35 7.91
N ALA A 147 10.96 -17.99 7.88
CA ALA A 147 10.44 -18.64 6.67
C ALA A 147 10.30 -17.65 5.50
N HIS A 148 10.02 -16.39 5.79
CA HIS A 148 9.81 -15.32 4.81
C HIS A 148 10.99 -14.33 4.69
N ALA A 149 12.19 -14.67 5.16
CA ALA A 149 13.35 -13.79 5.05
C ALA A 149 13.68 -13.42 3.59
N GLY A 150 13.50 -14.34 2.64
CA GLY A 150 13.66 -14.09 1.21
C GLY A 150 12.63 -13.10 0.65
N ASP A 151 11.39 -13.19 1.11
CA ASP A 151 10.32 -12.26 0.74
C ASP A 151 10.60 -10.86 1.27
N VAL A 152 11.12 -10.76 2.51
CA VAL A 152 11.57 -9.47 3.07
C VAL A 152 12.59 -8.81 2.16
N VAL A 153 13.62 -9.53 1.73
CA VAL A 153 14.66 -8.99 0.83
C VAL A 153 14.06 -8.53 -0.50
N LYS A 154 13.15 -9.35 -1.08
CA LYS A 154 12.43 -9.00 -2.32
C LYS A 154 11.70 -7.67 -2.18
N TRP A 155 10.90 -7.52 -1.13
CA TRP A 155 10.07 -6.33 -0.93
C TRP A 155 10.86 -5.11 -0.47
N GLN A 156 11.93 -5.29 0.31
CA GLN A 156 12.86 -4.21 0.68
C GLN A 156 13.57 -3.60 -0.53
N ALA A 157 13.85 -4.40 -1.55
CA ALA A 157 14.44 -3.90 -2.79
C ALA A 157 13.51 -2.92 -3.53
N LEU A 158 12.20 -3.00 -3.28
CA LEU A 158 11.18 -2.12 -3.86
C LEU A 158 10.86 -0.89 -3.01
N ILE A 159 11.41 -0.78 -1.79
CA ILE A 159 11.22 0.42 -0.96
C ILE A 159 12.05 1.57 -1.55
N PRO A 160 11.43 2.75 -1.79
CA PRO A 160 12.15 3.92 -2.26
C PRO A 160 13.29 4.31 -1.33
N LYS A 161 14.46 4.59 -1.91
CA LYS A 161 15.66 4.96 -1.15
C LYS A 161 15.85 6.47 -1.12
N PRO A 162 16.35 7.04 -0.02
CA PRO A 162 16.69 8.45 0.04
C PRO A 162 17.69 8.81 -1.05
N ASP A 163 17.33 9.73 -1.91
CA ASP A 163 18.19 10.25 -2.98
C ASP A 163 17.65 11.60 -3.48
N GLN A 164 18.54 12.52 -3.87
CA GLN A 164 18.15 13.80 -4.45
C GLN A 164 18.04 13.68 -5.96
N PHE A 165 16.86 13.97 -6.49
CA PHE A 165 16.59 13.90 -7.94
C PHE A 165 15.93 15.17 -8.49
N ALA A 166 15.50 16.09 -7.62
CA ALA A 166 14.89 17.35 -8.00
C ALA A 166 15.31 18.48 -7.04
N THR A 167 15.34 19.72 -7.56
CA THR A 167 15.59 20.95 -6.79
C THR A 167 14.56 22.03 -7.13
N ASP A 168 14.67 23.17 -6.45
CA ASP A 168 13.93 24.40 -6.72
C ASP A 168 12.42 24.16 -6.89
N PRO A 169 11.74 23.56 -5.89
CA PRO A 169 10.30 23.37 -5.94
C PRO A 169 9.61 24.74 -5.89
N ASP A 170 8.80 25.02 -6.91
CA ASP A 170 8.03 26.25 -7.01
C ASP A 170 6.58 25.94 -7.40
N MET A 171 5.67 26.86 -7.08
CA MET A 171 4.28 26.75 -7.48
C MET A 171 3.89 27.90 -8.40
N VAL A 172 3.61 27.56 -9.65
CA VAL A 172 3.25 28.52 -10.69
C VAL A 172 1.95 28.10 -11.36
N ASP A 173 0.95 28.97 -11.35
CA ASP A 173 -0.34 28.79 -12.05
C ASP A 173 -1.03 27.46 -11.77
N GLY A 174 -0.98 27.02 -10.51
CA GLY A 174 -1.60 25.75 -10.07
C GLY A 174 -0.80 24.48 -10.46
N TYR A 175 0.48 24.67 -10.78
CA TYR A 175 1.42 23.55 -11.02
C TYR A 175 2.56 23.58 -10.01
N LEU A 176 2.94 22.38 -9.54
CA LEU A 176 4.24 22.17 -8.94
C LEU A 176 5.28 22.07 -10.04
N ILE A 177 6.29 22.93 -9.98
CA ILE A 177 7.42 22.96 -10.90
C ILE A 177 8.65 22.45 -10.17
N LEU A 178 9.34 21.48 -10.75
CA LEU A 178 10.55 20.87 -10.21
C LEU A 178 11.66 20.94 -11.25
N LYS A 179 12.87 21.33 -10.84
CA LYS A 179 14.07 21.21 -11.67
C LYS A 179 14.71 19.86 -11.42
N MET A 180 14.78 19.04 -12.44
CA MET A 180 15.29 17.68 -12.36
C MET A 180 16.82 17.66 -12.39
N MET A 181 17.42 16.94 -11.45
CA MET A 181 18.87 16.69 -11.38
C MET A 181 19.28 15.43 -12.12
N LYS A 182 18.34 14.51 -12.31
CA LYS A 182 18.53 13.24 -13.03
C LYS A 182 17.22 12.82 -13.71
N PRO A 183 17.26 11.97 -14.74
CA PRO A 183 16.08 11.42 -15.37
C PRO A 183 15.28 10.56 -14.39
N VAL A 184 13.96 10.69 -14.41
CA VAL A 184 13.00 9.83 -13.73
C VAL A 184 11.82 9.53 -14.66
N ASP A 185 11.12 8.42 -14.43
CA ASP A 185 10.03 7.96 -15.29
C ASP A 185 8.66 8.49 -14.80
N ASP A 186 8.48 8.62 -13.47
CA ASP A 186 7.28 9.17 -12.84
C ASP A 186 7.64 9.81 -11.47
N ILE A 187 6.76 10.69 -10.98
CA ILE A 187 6.88 11.33 -9.67
C ILE A 187 5.53 11.27 -8.97
N PHE A 188 5.52 10.79 -7.74
CA PHE A 188 4.40 10.76 -6.81
C PHE A 188 4.67 11.74 -5.68
N VAL A 189 3.70 12.60 -5.38
CA VAL A 189 3.86 13.67 -4.40
C VAL A 189 2.92 13.46 -3.23
N GLU A 190 3.48 13.48 -2.03
CA GLU A 190 2.74 13.56 -0.77
C GLU A 190 2.80 15.00 -0.26
N GLY A 191 1.66 15.56 0.01
CA GLY A 191 1.47 16.92 0.52
C GLY A 191 0.23 17.01 1.40
N PRO A 192 -0.39 18.19 1.54
CA PRO A 192 -1.66 18.34 2.23
C PRO A 192 -2.75 17.42 1.67
N GLU A 193 -3.52 16.78 2.55
CA GLU A 193 -4.50 15.73 2.20
C GLU A 193 -5.53 16.14 1.13
N GLN A 194 -5.88 17.44 1.07
CA GLN A 194 -6.85 17.96 0.10
C GLN A 194 -6.28 18.14 -1.31
N LEU A 195 -4.96 17.98 -1.47
CA LEU A 195 -4.28 18.22 -2.75
C LEU A 195 -3.95 16.91 -3.44
N TYR A 196 -4.17 16.88 -4.74
CA TYR A 196 -3.74 15.80 -5.60
C TYR A 196 -2.83 16.31 -6.71
N PHE A 197 -1.67 15.66 -6.86
CA PHE A 197 -0.67 15.99 -7.86
C PHE A 197 -0.78 15.03 -9.04
N ARG A 198 -1.13 15.56 -10.22
CA ARG A 198 -1.29 14.77 -11.44
C ARG A 198 0.05 14.21 -11.92
N LYS A 199 -0.03 13.32 -12.90
CA LYS A 199 1.15 12.78 -13.58
C LYS A 199 2.07 13.92 -14.05
N PRO A 200 3.41 13.81 -13.85
CA PRO A 200 4.35 14.82 -14.31
C PRO A 200 4.39 14.92 -15.84
N GLU A 201 4.49 16.14 -16.32
CA GLU A 201 4.86 16.49 -17.69
C GLU A 201 6.33 16.90 -17.69
N PHE A 202 7.16 16.19 -18.43
CA PHE A 202 8.59 16.48 -18.52
C PHE A 202 8.92 17.33 -19.75
N ASN A 203 9.68 18.43 -19.55
CA ASN A 203 10.24 19.25 -20.61
C ASN A 203 11.71 19.56 -20.30
N GLY A 204 12.60 18.79 -20.94
CA GLY A 204 14.03 18.84 -20.65
C GLY A 204 14.32 18.48 -19.19
N THR A 205 14.88 19.43 -18.45
CA THR A 205 15.17 19.26 -17.01
C THR A 205 14.08 19.79 -16.10
N THR A 206 12.88 20.03 -16.59
CA THR A 206 11.76 20.55 -15.79
C THR A 206 10.64 19.50 -15.76
N ALA A 207 10.13 19.21 -14.57
CA ALA A 207 8.89 18.47 -14.40
C ALA A 207 7.79 19.44 -13.92
N ARG A 208 6.60 19.30 -14.51
CA ARG A 208 5.39 20.06 -14.13
C ARG A 208 4.32 19.07 -13.70
N LEU A 209 3.77 19.28 -12.52
CA LEU A 209 2.68 18.46 -11.99
C LEU A 209 1.48 19.38 -11.69
N LYS A 210 0.36 19.18 -12.38
CA LYS A 210 -0.85 19.92 -12.06
C LYS A 210 -1.33 19.57 -10.66
N ILE A 211 -1.73 20.59 -9.90
CA ILE A 211 -2.25 20.44 -8.54
C ILE A 211 -3.77 20.63 -8.58
N ASP A 212 -4.51 19.59 -8.24
CA ASP A 212 -5.95 19.67 -8.04
C ASP A 212 -6.27 19.86 -6.56
N GLY A 213 -7.42 20.46 -6.27
CA GLY A 213 -7.87 20.78 -4.90
C GLY A 213 -7.41 22.14 -4.38
N LEU A 214 -6.60 22.89 -5.11
CA LEU A 214 -6.25 24.27 -4.76
C LEU A 214 -7.46 25.20 -4.85
N LYS A 215 -7.59 26.08 -3.87
CA LYS A 215 -8.55 27.19 -3.95
C LYS A 215 -8.03 28.29 -4.89
N PRO A 216 -8.91 29.05 -5.54
CA PRO A 216 -8.48 30.17 -6.38
C PRO A 216 -7.55 31.14 -5.62
N GLY A 217 -6.34 31.37 -6.13
CA GLY A 217 -5.34 32.25 -5.52
C GLY A 217 -4.56 31.64 -4.34
N GLU A 218 -4.81 30.39 -3.96
CA GLU A 218 -4.05 29.71 -2.90
C GLU A 218 -2.60 29.48 -3.34
N LYS A 219 -1.67 29.77 -2.43
CA LYS A 219 -0.25 29.50 -2.58
C LYS A 219 0.20 28.56 -1.46
N LEU A 220 1.01 27.58 -1.82
CA LEU A 220 1.59 26.62 -0.87
C LEU A 220 3.01 27.09 -0.53
N MET A 221 3.12 28.00 0.45
CA MET A 221 4.43 28.46 0.95
C MET A 221 4.75 27.78 2.28
N GLY A 222 6.01 27.37 2.46
CA GLY A 222 6.44 26.70 3.67
C GLY A 222 5.85 25.30 3.85
N VAL A 223 5.32 24.69 2.79
CA VAL A 223 4.73 23.34 2.83
C VAL A 223 5.80 22.30 2.52
N ASP A 224 5.94 21.34 3.41
CA ASP A 224 6.78 20.15 3.19
C ASP A 224 6.07 19.20 2.24
N LEU A 225 6.76 18.82 1.18
CA LEU A 225 6.36 17.77 0.24
C LEU A 225 7.33 16.60 0.33
N ARG A 226 6.80 15.38 0.25
CA ARG A 226 7.60 14.19 0.03
C ARG A 226 7.41 13.73 -1.41
N LEU A 227 8.50 13.66 -2.14
CA LEU A 227 8.54 13.21 -3.53
C LEU A 227 9.04 11.78 -3.57
N THR A 228 8.29 10.89 -4.21
CA THR A 228 8.72 9.54 -4.56
C THR A 228 8.82 9.46 -6.08
N ALA A 229 9.96 9.03 -6.61
CA ALA A 229 10.15 8.92 -8.06
C ALA A 229 10.49 7.49 -8.46
N THR A 230 10.08 7.13 -9.68
CA THR A 230 10.54 5.92 -10.36
C THR A 230 11.68 6.28 -11.32
N ALA A 231 12.81 5.60 -11.21
CA ALA A 231 13.95 5.75 -12.12
C ALA A 231 14.46 4.37 -12.53
N SER A 232 14.23 3.97 -13.77
CA SER A 232 14.63 2.65 -14.30
C SER A 232 14.20 1.47 -13.40
N GLY A 233 12.99 1.53 -12.86
CA GLY A 233 12.44 0.50 -11.97
C GLY A 233 12.89 0.59 -10.51
N LEU A 234 13.73 1.56 -10.16
CA LEU A 234 14.13 1.85 -8.77
C LEU A 234 13.29 2.98 -8.19
N GLY A 235 12.98 2.89 -6.89
CA GLY A 235 12.33 3.94 -6.12
C GLY A 235 13.33 4.90 -5.49
N LEU A 236 13.12 6.20 -5.68
CA LEU A 236 13.86 7.28 -5.04
C LEU A 236 12.90 8.10 -4.19
N GLU A 237 13.33 8.58 -3.03
CA GLU A 237 12.50 9.43 -2.17
C GLU A 237 13.31 10.64 -1.66
N GLN A 238 12.71 11.83 -1.72
CA GLN A 238 13.26 13.04 -1.11
C GLN A 238 12.16 13.89 -0.49
N LYS A 239 12.54 14.73 0.47
CA LYS A 239 11.69 15.80 1.00
C LYS A 239 12.14 17.11 0.40
N VAL A 240 11.16 17.96 0.06
CA VAL A 240 11.37 19.32 -0.40
C VAL A 240 10.39 20.25 0.31
N MET A 241 10.75 21.51 0.48
CA MET A 241 9.88 22.54 1.03
C MET A 241 9.61 23.59 -0.04
N LEU A 242 8.34 23.91 -0.26
CA LEU A 242 7.94 25.00 -1.14
C LEU A 242 8.32 26.34 -0.49
N ALA A 243 9.06 27.15 -1.20
CA ALA A 243 9.55 28.45 -0.73
C ALA A 243 8.50 29.57 -0.84
#